data_4dcd356e1d2e713fd28047a42904756e
#
_entry.id   4dcd356e1d2e713fd28047a42904756e
#
_cell.length_a   1.000
_cell.length_b   1.000
_cell.length_c   1.000
_cell.angle_alpha   90.00
_cell.angle_beta   90.00
_cell.angle_gamma   90.00
#
_symmetry.space_group_name_H-M   'P 1'
#
loop_
_entity.id
_entity.type
_entity.pdbx_description
1 polymer ?
#
loop_
_entity_poly.entity_id
_entity_poly.type
_entity_poly.pdbx_seq_one_letter_code
_entity_poly.pdbx_strand_id
1 'polypeptide(L)'
;MPTADHPLNADGVWCEILTATAPGRRAALFLDRDGAVVEETDYLCRVEDIVMIEGAAESIAAANACGVAVVMVTNQAGIGRGYYGWDEFKAVQNAIVSALARQGATIDAVYACAHHPQGQGSFAHPDHPARKPNPGMLLQAASDLALDLRKSWLVGDRAIDVEAAKRAGISGALQVATGYGTAERKVASAFASPTFEVRFGRSIADAMTLPVLLPQNVS
;
A
#
# COMPACT_ATOMS: atom_id res chain seq x y z
N MET A 1 16.44 2.86 -27.76
CA MET A 1 15.86 1.82 -26.90
C MET A 1 14.39 2.12 -26.81
N PRO A 2 13.45 1.19 -27.10
CA PRO A 2 12.05 1.47 -26.79
C PRO A 2 11.95 1.74 -25.30
N THR A 3 11.37 2.87 -24.92
CA THR A 3 11.01 3.17 -23.54
C THR A 3 10.04 2.07 -23.09
N ALA A 4 10.39 1.32 -22.04
CA ALA A 4 9.47 0.37 -21.45
C ALA A 4 8.18 1.12 -21.11
N ASP A 5 7.04 0.60 -21.61
CA ASP A 5 5.74 1.22 -21.37
C ASP A 5 5.35 0.93 -19.91
N HIS A 6 5.60 1.91 -19.04
CA HIS A 6 5.24 1.82 -17.64
C HIS A 6 3.80 2.32 -17.46
N PRO A 7 2.99 1.72 -16.58
CA PRO A 7 1.60 2.13 -16.33
C PRO A 7 1.56 3.42 -15.48
N LEU A 8 2.12 4.50 -16.03
CA LEU A 8 2.10 5.82 -15.40
C LEU A 8 0.89 6.61 -15.86
N ASN A 9 0.18 7.23 -14.92
CA ASN A 9 -0.86 8.21 -15.24
C ASN A 9 -0.25 9.54 -15.72
N ALA A 10 -1.09 10.52 -16.04
CA ALA A 10 -0.66 11.83 -16.53
C ALA A 10 0.25 12.60 -15.54
N ASP A 11 0.16 12.29 -14.26
CA ASP A 11 0.95 12.91 -13.19
C ASP A 11 2.24 12.12 -12.87
N GLY A 12 2.57 11.08 -13.66
CA GLY A 12 3.76 10.25 -13.48
C GLY A 12 3.68 9.31 -12.26
N VAL A 13 2.49 9.01 -11.79
CA VAL A 13 2.21 8.05 -10.72
C VAL A 13 1.98 6.67 -11.33
N TRP A 14 2.62 5.63 -10.80
CA TRP A 14 2.37 4.25 -11.21
C TRP A 14 0.97 3.82 -10.79
N CYS A 15 0.18 3.33 -11.75
CA CYS A 15 -1.20 2.87 -11.56
C CYS A 15 -1.39 1.57 -12.35
N GLU A 16 -1.19 0.42 -11.71
CA GLU A 16 -1.26 -0.89 -12.36
C GLU A 16 -2.36 -1.75 -11.74
N ILE A 17 -3.35 -2.12 -12.55
CA ILE A 17 -4.41 -3.06 -12.17
C ILE A 17 -3.98 -4.45 -12.63
N LEU A 18 -3.89 -5.40 -11.70
CA LEU A 18 -3.37 -6.75 -11.91
C LEU A 18 -4.47 -7.80 -12.08
N THR A 19 -5.68 -7.51 -11.59
CA THR A 19 -6.82 -8.43 -11.69
C THR A 19 -8.02 -7.76 -12.38
N ALA A 20 -8.92 -8.56 -12.91
CA ALA A 20 -10.19 -8.01 -13.44
C ALA A 20 -11.00 -7.37 -12.30
N THR A 21 -11.53 -6.18 -12.55
CA THR A 21 -12.39 -5.49 -11.58
C THR A 21 -13.66 -6.30 -11.33
N ALA A 22 -13.88 -6.69 -10.08
CA ALA A 22 -15.11 -7.38 -9.69
C ALA A 22 -16.32 -6.43 -9.77
N PRO A 23 -17.50 -6.90 -10.15
CA PRO A 23 -18.69 -6.07 -10.17
C PRO A 23 -19.11 -5.62 -8.76
N GLY A 24 -19.59 -4.37 -8.63
CA GLY A 24 -20.06 -3.79 -7.39
C GLY A 24 -18.95 -3.16 -6.53
N ARG A 25 -19.37 -2.41 -5.50
CA ARG A 25 -18.44 -1.78 -4.55
C ARG A 25 -18.04 -2.78 -3.48
N ARG A 26 -16.74 -2.98 -3.30
CA ARG A 26 -16.16 -3.87 -2.28
C ARG A 26 -15.22 -3.14 -1.34
N ALA A 27 -15.02 -3.67 -0.16
CA ALA A 27 -14.00 -3.19 0.76
C ALA A 27 -12.60 -3.48 0.21
N ALA A 28 -11.60 -2.74 0.68
CA ALA A 28 -10.21 -2.98 0.37
C ALA A 28 -9.34 -3.07 1.63
N LEU A 29 -8.31 -3.88 1.54
CA LEU A 29 -7.13 -3.87 2.39
C LEU A 29 -6.02 -3.18 1.61
N PHE A 30 -5.73 -1.94 1.97
CA PHE A 30 -4.59 -1.20 1.43
C PHE A 30 -3.33 -1.58 2.20
N LEU A 31 -2.24 -1.80 1.50
CA LEU A 31 -0.96 -2.22 2.07
C LEU A 31 0.14 -1.24 1.66
N ASP A 32 0.90 -0.70 2.61
CA ASP A 32 2.23 -0.23 2.26
C ASP A 32 3.10 -1.41 1.85
N ARG A 33 4.14 -1.17 1.07
CA ARG A 33 5.05 -2.21 0.61
C ARG A 33 6.19 -2.44 1.59
N ASP A 34 7.03 -1.44 1.73
CA ASP A 34 8.27 -1.50 2.51
C ASP A 34 7.95 -1.33 4.01
N GLY A 35 8.37 -2.25 4.85
CA GLY A 35 8.03 -2.31 6.27
C GLY A 35 6.66 -2.95 6.60
N ALA A 36 5.81 -3.25 5.59
CA ALA A 36 4.53 -3.91 5.80
C ALA A 36 4.41 -5.28 5.10
N VAL A 37 4.73 -5.38 3.82
CA VAL A 37 4.71 -6.63 3.03
C VAL A 37 6.10 -7.23 2.91
N VAL A 38 7.10 -6.38 2.73
CA VAL A 38 8.52 -6.74 2.70
C VAL A 38 9.28 -5.94 3.75
N GLU A 39 10.42 -6.48 4.21
CA GLU A 39 11.30 -5.76 5.14
C GLU A 39 11.77 -4.42 4.54
N GLU A 40 11.87 -3.40 5.39
CA GLU A 40 12.41 -2.08 5.01
C GLU A 40 13.95 -2.17 4.91
N THR A 41 14.50 -1.81 3.74
CA THR A 41 15.93 -1.92 3.45
C THR A 41 16.53 -0.62 2.90
N ASP A 42 15.92 0.53 3.18
CA ASP A 42 16.33 1.81 2.59
C ASP A 42 16.49 1.74 1.05
N TYR A 43 15.40 1.97 0.32
CA TYR A 43 15.35 1.97 -1.15
C TYR A 43 15.51 0.61 -1.82
N LEU A 44 14.63 -0.35 -1.48
CA LEU A 44 14.59 -1.67 -2.13
C LEU A 44 14.44 -1.53 -3.66
N CYS A 45 15.51 -1.87 -4.39
CA CYS A 45 15.58 -1.77 -5.85
C CYS A 45 16.16 -3.03 -6.55
N ARG A 46 16.52 -4.07 -5.79
CA ARG A 46 17.09 -5.32 -6.31
C ARG A 46 16.25 -6.50 -5.86
N VAL A 47 16.00 -7.43 -6.78
CA VAL A 47 15.15 -8.61 -6.52
C VAL A 47 15.77 -9.51 -5.44
N GLU A 48 17.09 -9.64 -5.39
CA GLU A 48 17.82 -10.44 -4.43
C GLU A 48 17.75 -9.91 -2.99
N ASP A 49 17.40 -8.63 -2.80
CA ASP A 49 17.28 -8.00 -1.49
C ASP A 49 15.86 -8.11 -0.90
N ILE A 50 14.93 -8.75 -1.62
CA ILE A 50 13.55 -8.94 -1.16
C ILE A 50 13.52 -9.94 0.01
N VAL A 51 13.04 -9.48 1.16
CA VAL A 51 12.71 -10.32 2.31
C VAL A 51 11.24 -10.13 2.62
N MET A 52 10.43 -11.18 2.43
CA MET A 52 9.00 -11.13 2.73
C MET A 52 8.77 -11.12 4.24
N ILE A 53 7.87 -10.26 4.73
CA ILE A 53 7.45 -10.27 6.13
C ILE A 53 6.56 -11.49 6.38
N GLU A 54 6.86 -12.23 7.46
CA GLU A 54 6.08 -13.40 7.88
C GLU A 54 4.61 -13.03 8.11
N GLY A 55 3.71 -13.86 7.57
CA GLY A 55 2.26 -13.65 7.63
C GLY A 55 1.70 -12.74 6.52
N ALA A 56 2.55 -12.20 5.62
CA ALA A 56 2.07 -11.33 4.55
C ALA A 56 1.19 -12.10 3.56
N ALA A 57 1.63 -13.25 3.08
CA ALA A 57 0.88 -14.05 2.13
C ALA A 57 -0.43 -14.55 2.75
N GLU A 58 -0.40 -15.04 3.98
CA GLU A 58 -1.57 -15.55 4.70
C GLU A 58 -2.62 -14.46 4.92
N SER A 59 -2.20 -13.26 5.32
CA SER A 59 -3.11 -12.12 5.54
C SER A 59 -3.75 -11.66 4.23
N ILE A 60 -2.99 -11.62 3.15
CA ILE A 60 -3.48 -11.27 1.81
C ILE A 60 -4.44 -12.34 1.30
N ALA A 61 -4.10 -13.63 1.43
CA ALA A 61 -4.97 -14.73 1.03
C ALA A 61 -6.29 -14.73 1.83
N ALA A 62 -6.24 -14.42 3.13
CA ALA A 62 -7.43 -14.26 3.95
C ALA A 62 -8.32 -13.10 3.46
N ALA A 63 -7.74 -11.96 3.07
CA ALA A 63 -8.47 -10.85 2.48
C ALA A 63 -9.15 -11.26 1.15
N ASN A 64 -8.41 -11.95 0.28
CA ASN A 64 -8.95 -12.47 -0.98
C ASN A 64 -10.13 -13.43 -0.73
N ALA A 65 -10.01 -14.34 0.24
CA ALA A 65 -11.08 -15.28 0.60
C ALA A 65 -12.36 -14.59 1.12
N CYS A 66 -12.21 -13.41 1.74
CA CYS A 66 -13.31 -12.56 2.18
C CYS A 66 -13.90 -11.66 1.05
N GLY A 67 -13.39 -11.76 -0.18
CA GLY A 67 -13.80 -10.90 -1.30
C GLY A 67 -13.32 -9.44 -1.16
N VAL A 68 -12.37 -9.19 -0.27
CA VAL A 68 -11.76 -7.88 -0.04
C VAL A 68 -10.67 -7.65 -1.10
N ALA A 69 -10.69 -6.48 -1.75
CA ALA A 69 -9.62 -6.10 -2.67
C ALA A 69 -8.31 -5.87 -1.91
N VAL A 70 -7.19 -6.30 -2.45
CA VAL A 70 -5.88 -6.03 -1.88
C VAL A 70 -5.12 -5.08 -2.80
N VAL A 71 -4.80 -3.90 -2.30
CA VAL A 71 -4.19 -2.82 -3.07
C VAL A 71 -2.89 -2.36 -2.40
N MET A 72 -1.79 -2.45 -3.11
CA MET A 72 -0.50 -1.94 -2.63
C MET A 72 -0.36 -0.46 -2.96
N VAL A 73 0.04 0.36 -1.96
CA VAL A 73 0.20 1.82 -2.10
C VAL A 73 1.53 2.25 -1.47
N THR A 74 2.50 2.66 -2.29
CA THR A 74 3.87 2.87 -1.80
C THR A 74 4.50 4.19 -2.27
N ASN A 75 5.22 4.85 -1.38
CA ASN A 75 6.06 6.00 -1.70
C ASN A 75 7.44 5.53 -2.17
N GLN A 76 7.78 5.79 -3.41
CA GLN A 76 9.04 5.37 -4.03
C GLN A 76 9.98 6.57 -4.26
N ALA A 77 10.38 7.21 -3.17
CA ALA A 77 11.23 8.40 -3.20
C ALA A 77 12.60 8.17 -3.85
N GLY A 78 13.12 6.94 -3.83
CA GLY A 78 14.37 6.56 -4.48
C GLY A 78 14.36 6.84 -5.98
N ILE A 79 13.24 6.61 -6.66
CA ILE A 79 13.06 6.93 -8.08
C ILE A 79 13.14 8.45 -8.26
N GLY A 80 12.37 9.21 -7.49
CA GLY A 80 12.37 10.65 -7.56
C GLY A 80 13.73 11.29 -7.27
N ARG A 81 14.53 10.66 -6.45
CA ARG A 81 15.91 11.09 -6.11
C ARG A 81 16.95 10.58 -7.09
N GLY A 82 16.59 9.73 -8.06
CA GLY A 82 17.50 9.18 -9.07
C GLY A 82 18.41 8.06 -8.57
N TYR A 83 18.03 7.35 -7.50
CA TYR A 83 18.81 6.23 -6.99
C TYR A 83 18.60 4.95 -7.82
N TYR A 84 17.39 4.78 -8.39
CA TYR A 84 16.98 3.73 -9.30
C TYR A 84 15.79 4.23 -10.14
N GLY A 85 15.39 3.48 -11.15
CA GLY A 85 14.29 3.84 -12.05
C GLY A 85 13.07 2.95 -11.92
N TRP A 86 12.10 3.20 -12.81
CA TRP A 86 10.88 2.40 -12.87
C TRP A 86 11.12 0.96 -13.34
N ASP A 87 12.21 0.67 -14.06
CA ASP A 87 12.56 -0.69 -14.48
C ASP A 87 12.95 -1.55 -13.28
N GLU A 88 13.77 -1.04 -12.37
CA GLU A 88 14.14 -1.72 -11.12
C GLU A 88 12.93 -1.87 -10.20
N PHE A 89 12.11 -0.82 -10.06
CA PHE A 89 10.84 -0.91 -9.32
C PHE A 89 9.95 -2.02 -9.87
N LYS A 90 9.75 -2.07 -11.20
CA LYS A 90 8.94 -3.09 -11.88
C LYS A 90 9.46 -4.50 -11.62
N ALA A 91 10.78 -4.69 -11.71
CA ALA A 91 11.41 -5.99 -11.45
C ALA A 91 11.15 -6.48 -10.01
N VAL A 92 11.38 -5.61 -9.02
CA VAL A 92 11.12 -5.89 -7.61
C VAL A 92 9.63 -6.15 -7.37
N GLN A 93 8.75 -5.28 -7.87
CA GLN A 93 7.31 -5.40 -7.69
C GLN A 93 6.74 -6.70 -8.28
N ASN A 94 7.18 -7.07 -9.49
CA ASN A 94 6.79 -8.33 -10.13
C ASN A 94 7.27 -9.55 -9.33
N ALA A 95 8.47 -9.49 -8.76
CA ALA A 95 9.00 -10.57 -7.94
C ALA A 95 8.19 -10.74 -6.65
N ILE A 96 7.81 -9.64 -5.99
CA ILE A 96 6.94 -9.65 -4.79
C ILE A 96 5.57 -10.25 -5.12
N VAL A 97 4.89 -9.74 -6.17
CA VAL A 97 3.57 -10.25 -6.60
C VAL A 97 3.65 -11.74 -6.94
N SER A 98 4.70 -12.16 -7.65
CA SER A 98 4.91 -13.57 -8.00
C SER A 98 5.17 -14.44 -6.76
N ALA A 99 5.91 -13.94 -5.75
CA ALA A 99 6.16 -14.65 -4.51
C ALA A 99 4.88 -14.84 -3.70
N LEU A 100 4.03 -13.82 -3.62
CA LEU A 100 2.72 -13.88 -2.98
C LEU A 100 1.78 -14.84 -3.73
N ALA A 101 1.72 -14.77 -5.06
CA ALA A 101 0.87 -15.63 -5.87
C ALA A 101 1.20 -17.12 -5.73
N ARG A 102 2.48 -17.48 -5.60
CA ARG A 102 2.90 -18.87 -5.31
C ARG A 102 2.40 -19.40 -3.98
N GLN A 103 2.01 -18.51 -3.06
CA GLN A 103 1.42 -18.83 -1.76
C GLN A 103 -0.11 -18.62 -1.72
N GLY A 104 -0.75 -18.47 -2.89
CA GLY A 104 -2.20 -18.31 -3.00
C GLY A 104 -2.72 -16.90 -2.65
N ALA A 105 -1.83 -15.92 -2.55
CA ALA A 105 -2.17 -14.53 -2.23
C ALA A 105 -2.17 -13.67 -3.51
N THR A 106 -3.23 -12.92 -3.74
CA THR A 106 -3.43 -12.09 -4.93
C THR A 106 -3.46 -10.61 -4.58
N ILE A 107 -2.68 -9.81 -5.30
CA ILE A 107 -2.74 -8.34 -5.28
C ILE A 107 -3.62 -7.88 -6.45
N ASP A 108 -4.63 -7.06 -6.18
CA ASP A 108 -5.54 -6.55 -7.22
C ASP A 108 -4.95 -5.37 -8.00
N ALA A 109 -4.21 -4.50 -7.32
CA ALA A 109 -3.56 -3.35 -7.98
C ALA A 109 -2.36 -2.83 -7.19
N VAL A 110 -1.49 -2.07 -7.86
CA VAL A 110 -0.31 -1.41 -7.30
C VAL A 110 -0.31 0.06 -7.72
N TYR A 111 -0.16 0.94 -6.72
CA TYR A 111 0.04 2.37 -6.92
C TYR A 111 1.34 2.80 -6.26
N ALA A 112 2.19 3.52 -7.00
CA ALA A 112 3.46 4.01 -6.48
C ALA A 112 3.73 5.46 -6.87
N CYS A 113 4.17 6.26 -5.92
CA CYS A 113 4.49 7.67 -6.11
C CYS A 113 5.98 7.93 -5.94
N ALA A 114 6.62 8.38 -7.03
CA ALA A 114 8.03 8.76 -7.04
C ALA A 114 8.29 10.20 -6.59
N HIS A 115 7.27 11.05 -6.57
CA HIS A 115 7.44 12.47 -6.23
C HIS A 115 7.94 12.67 -4.80
N HIS A 116 8.88 13.63 -4.65
CA HIS A 116 9.49 13.95 -3.36
C HIS A 116 9.95 15.41 -3.34
N PRO A 117 9.92 16.13 -2.18
CA PRO A 117 10.43 17.51 -2.09
C PRO A 117 11.87 17.66 -2.56
N GLN A 118 12.70 16.64 -2.38
CA GLN A 118 14.09 16.58 -2.87
C GLN A 118 14.23 15.74 -4.14
N GLY A 119 13.15 15.57 -4.91
CA GLY A 119 13.16 14.85 -6.19
C GLY A 119 13.91 15.64 -7.26
N GLN A 120 14.23 14.97 -8.36
CA GLN A 120 14.91 15.55 -9.51
C GLN A 120 13.92 15.75 -10.67
N GLY A 121 14.11 16.80 -11.48
CA GLY A 121 13.30 17.03 -12.66
C GLY A 121 11.81 17.10 -12.36
N SER A 122 11.01 16.33 -13.11
CA SER A 122 9.56 16.27 -12.95
C SER A 122 9.09 15.64 -11.62
N PHE A 123 9.96 14.92 -10.92
CA PHE A 123 9.64 14.32 -9.62
C PHE A 123 9.89 15.28 -8.44
N ALA A 124 10.46 16.47 -8.66
CA ALA A 124 10.61 17.49 -7.64
C ALA A 124 9.24 18.12 -7.33
N HIS A 125 8.63 17.74 -6.22
CA HIS A 125 7.34 18.27 -5.81
C HIS A 125 7.27 18.40 -4.28
N PRO A 126 6.97 19.59 -3.73
CA PRO A 126 6.98 19.83 -2.29
C PRO A 126 5.89 19.05 -1.55
N ASP A 127 4.72 18.87 -2.18
CA ASP A 127 3.54 18.23 -1.58
C ASP A 127 2.66 17.60 -2.67
N HIS A 128 3.14 16.53 -3.33
CA HIS A 128 2.40 15.87 -4.41
C HIS A 128 1.14 15.17 -3.88
N PRO A 129 -0.05 15.34 -4.53
CA PRO A 129 -1.31 14.76 -4.06
C PRO A 129 -1.29 13.24 -3.89
N ALA A 130 -0.54 12.51 -4.71
CA ALA A 130 -0.41 11.06 -4.62
C ALA A 130 0.62 10.59 -3.59
N ARG A 131 1.48 11.48 -3.04
CA ARG A 131 2.49 11.09 -2.06
C ARG A 131 1.89 11.03 -0.66
N LYS A 132 1.90 9.88 0.01
CA LYS A 132 1.54 9.77 1.43
C LYS A 132 2.39 10.76 2.27
N PRO A 133 1.78 11.56 3.17
CA PRO A 133 0.45 11.38 3.77
C PRO A 133 -0.73 11.92 2.95
N ASN A 134 -0.55 12.40 1.73
CA ASN A 134 -1.68 12.76 0.88
C ASN A 134 -2.40 11.51 0.37
N PRO A 135 -3.74 11.55 0.20
CA PRO A 135 -4.57 10.38 -0.05
C PRO A 135 -4.68 9.99 -1.53
N GLY A 136 -3.98 10.66 -2.45
CA GLY A 136 -4.26 10.55 -3.89
C GLY A 136 -4.18 9.13 -4.44
N MET A 137 -3.20 8.31 -4.04
CA MET A 137 -3.13 6.90 -4.48
C MET A 137 -4.34 6.08 -3.99
N LEU A 138 -4.80 6.31 -2.75
CA LEU A 138 -5.95 5.63 -2.17
C LEU A 138 -7.25 6.02 -2.89
N LEU A 139 -7.42 7.30 -3.19
CA LEU A 139 -8.58 7.82 -3.91
C LEU A 139 -8.60 7.35 -5.37
N GLN A 140 -7.45 7.32 -6.03
CA GLN A 140 -7.31 6.79 -7.39
C GLN A 140 -7.70 5.31 -7.43
N ALA A 141 -7.14 4.50 -6.53
CA ALA A 141 -7.50 3.08 -6.42
C ALA A 141 -9.00 2.87 -6.16
N ALA A 142 -9.59 3.70 -5.30
CA ALA A 142 -11.03 3.61 -5.02
C ALA A 142 -11.89 3.91 -6.25
N SER A 143 -11.45 4.84 -7.09
CA SER A 143 -12.10 5.16 -8.37
C SER A 143 -11.94 4.02 -9.38
N ASP A 144 -10.71 3.54 -9.58
CA ASP A 144 -10.37 2.57 -10.62
C ASP A 144 -10.99 1.19 -10.36
N LEU A 145 -11.08 0.79 -9.08
CA LEU A 145 -11.56 -0.53 -8.65
C LEU A 145 -12.96 -0.50 -8.00
N ALA A 146 -13.65 0.64 -8.03
CA ALA A 146 -14.97 0.83 -7.39
C ALA A 146 -14.98 0.40 -5.90
N LEU A 147 -14.01 0.91 -5.09
CA LEU A 147 -13.87 0.50 -3.70
C LEU A 147 -14.76 1.33 -2.75
N ASP A 148 -15.17 0.71 -1.65
CA ASP A 148 -15.83 1.38 -0.53
C ASP A 148 -14.80 1.71 0.57
N LEU A 149 -14.28 2.92 0.56
CA LEU A 149 -13.28 3.37 1.53
C LEU A 149 -13.78 3.30 2.98
N ARG A 150 -15.09 3.51 3.20
CA ARG A 150 -15.69 3.46 4.55
C ARG A 150 -15.74 2.05 5.14
N LYS A 151 -15.50 1.02 4.33
CA LYS A 151 -15.39 -0.38 4.76
C LYS A 151 -13.97 -0.91 4.67
N SER A 152 -13.03 -0.05 4.24
CA SER A 152 -11.66 -0.42 3.96
C SER A 152 -10.73 -0.13 5.13
N TRP A 153 -9.59 -0.80 5.13
CA TRP A 153 -8.51 -0.63 6.11
C TRP A 153 -7.17 -0.46 5.41
N LEU A 154 -6.23 0.19 6.09
CA LEU A 154 -4.85 0.28 5.62
C LEU A 154 -3.90 -0.37 6.63
N VAL A 155 -2.89 -1.07 6.14
CA VAL A 155 -1.76 -1.60 6.93
C VAL A 155 -0.49 -0.91 6.46
N GLY A 156 0.25 -0.32 7.39
CA GLY A 156 1.54 0.33 7.11
C GLY A 156 2.35 0.47 8.39
N ASP A 157 3.63 0.71 8.24
CA ASP A 157 4.54 0.87 9.37
C ASP A 157 4.69 2.35 9.80
N ARG A 158 4.40 3.30 8.92
CA ARG A 158 4.65 4.72 9.16
C ARG A 158 3.40 5.50 9.54
N ALA A 159 3.60 6.58 10.30
CA ALA A 159 2.52 7.51 10.65
C ALA A 159 1.90 8.18 9.41
N ILE A 160 2.67 8.38 8.33
CA ILE A 160 2.17 8.93 7.06
C ILE A 160 1.16 8.01 6.36
N ASP A 161 1.23 6.69 6.59
CA ASP A 161 0.27 5.72 6.08
C ASP A 161 -1.07 5.88 6.78
N VAL A 162 -1.01 5.96 8.13
CA VAL A 162 -2.18 6.17 8.99
C VAL A 162 -2.85 7.50 8.66
N GLU A 163 -2.08 8.56 8.46
CA GLU A 163 -2.59 9.88 8.07
C GLU A 163 -3.24 9.85 6.68
N ALA A 164 -2.61 9.19 5.70
CA ALA A 164 -3.17 9.04 4.36
C ALA A 164 -4.51 8.31 4.37
N ALA A 165 -4.61 7.21 5.15
CA ALA A 165 -5.85 6.47 5.33
C ALA A 165 -6.97 7.35 5.92
N LYS A 166 -6.66 8.12 6.97
CA LYS A 166 -7.61 9.06 7.58
C LYS A 166 -8.08 10.12 6.59
N ARG A 167 -7.15 10.73 5.85
CA ARG A 167 -7.47 11.76 4.83
C ARG A 167 -8.28 11.21 3.67
N ALA A 168 -8.12 9.93 3.33
CA ALA A 168 -8.90 9.25 2.31
C ALA A 168 -10.33 8.88 2.76
N GLY A 169 -10.66 8.97 4.05
CA GLY A 169 -11.94 8.55 4.61
C GLY A 169 -12.08 7.04 4.76
N ILE A 170 -10.96 6.33 4.93
CA ILE A 170 -10.90 4.90 5.27
C ILE A 170 -11.35 4.72 6.74
N SER A 171 -11.93 3.55 7.08
CA SER A 171 -12.45 3.28 8.43
C SER A 171 -11.39 3.21 9.51
N GLY A 172 -10.19 2.73 9.18
CA GLY A 172 -9.11 2.62 10.14
C GLY A 172 -7.80 2.14 9.52
N ALA A 173 -6.76 2.18 10.33
CA ALA A 173 -5.45 1.69 9.96
C ALA A 173 -4.86 0.77 11.05
N LEU A 174 -4.12 -0.22 10.62
CA LEU A 174 -3.24 -1.04 11.45
C LEU A 174 -1.81 -0.54 11.23
N GLN A 175 -1.24 0.11 12.24
CA GLN A 175 0.19 0.40 12.24
C GLN A 175 0.95 -0.81 12.78
N VAL A 176 1.84 -1.37 11.96
CA VAL A 176 2.67 -2.52 12.32
C VAL A 176 3.99 -2.07 12.95
N ALA A 177 4.59 -2.93 13.78
CA ALA A 177 5.85 -2.60 14.48
C ALA A 177 7.11 -2.87 13.64
N THR A 178 6.95 -3.55 12.50
CA THR A 178 8.00 -3.73 11.49
C THR A 178 8.43 -2.39 10.91
N GLY A 179 9.56 -2.34 10.21
CA GLY A 179 10.07 -1.09 9.63
C GLY A 179 10.24 0.03 10.67
N TYR A 180 9.62 1.17 10.42
CA TYR A 180 9.66 2.35 11.29
C TYR A 180 8.57 2.36 12.38
N GLY A 181 7.69 1.36 12.41
CA GLY A 181 6.45 1.42 13.19
C GLY A 181 6.63 1.63 14.68
N THR A 182 7.64 1.00 15.30
CA THR A 182 7.90 1.21 16.72
C THR A 182 8.27 2.67 17.03
N ALA A 183 9.07 3.30 16.19
CA ALA A 183 9.51 4.69 16.37
C ALA A 183 8.37 5.71 16.13
N GLU A 184 7.48 5.41 15.18
CA GLU A 184 6.42 6.33 14.75
C GLU A 184 5.07 6.10 15.48
N ARG A 185 4.95 5.10 16.36
CA ARG A 185 3.70 4.73 17.06
C ARG A 185 3.01 5.89 17.77
N LYS A 186 3.77 6.74 18.46
CA LYS A 186 3.23 7.90 19.19
C LYS A 186 2.56 8.90 18.22
N VAL A 187 3.17 9.13 17.07
CA VAL A 187 2.63 10.03 16.05
C VAL A 187 1.38 9.43 15.42
N ALA A 188 1.43 8.15 15.05
CA ALA A 188 0.30 7.44 14.45
C ALA A 188 -0.92 7.40 15.38
N SER A 189 -0.72 7.21 16.70
CA SER A 189 -1.81 7.17 17.68
C SER A 189 -2.62 8.47 17.74
N ALA A 190 -2.01 9.61 17.42
CA ALA A 190 -2.68 10.91 17.44
C ALA A 190 -3.72 11.10 16.32
N PHE A 191 -3.70 10.22 15.30
CA PHE A 191 -4.70 10.27 14.22
C PHE A 191 -6.02 9.60 14.58
N ALA A 192 -6.10 8.81 15.65
CA ALA A 192 -7.34 8.18 16.09
C ALA A 192 -8.45 9.21 16.34
N SER A 193 -9.69 8.86 15.98
CA SER A 193 -10.87 9.70 16.21
C SER A 193 -12.14 8.84 16.29
N PRO A 194 -13.31 9.38 16.67
CA PRO A 194 -14.55 8.61 16.72
C PRO A 194 -14.94 7.95 15.37
N THR A 195 -14.42 8.47 14.25
CA THR A 195 -14.72 7.98 12.88
C THR A 195 -13.55 7.32 12.20
N PHE A 196 -12.40 7.20 12.87
CA PHE A 196 -11.19 6.59 12.32
C PHE A 196 -10.44 5.83 13.40
N GLU A 197 -10.41 4.50 13.29
CA GLU A 197 -9.75 3.63 14.25
C GLU A 197 -8.27 3.45 13.90
N VAL A 198 -7.39 3.52 14.90
CA VAL A 198 -5.97 3.19 14.77
C VAL A 198 -5.68 1.99 15.66
N ARG A 199 -5.28 0.88 15.05
CA ARG A 199 -4.81 -0.32 15.73
C ARG A 199 -3.30 -0.45 15.61
N PHE A 200 -2.73 -1.20 16.54
CA PHE A 200 -1.30 -1.47 16.57
C PHE A 200 -1.06 -2.98 16.56
N GLY A 201 -0.24 -3.43 15.62
CA GLY A 201 0.16 -4.82 15.47
C GLY A 201 1.68 -5.00 15.54
N ARG A 202 2.12 -6.26 15.60
CA ARG A 202 3.54 -6.62 15.50
C ARG A 202 3.99 -6.65 14.05
N SER A 203 3.16 -7.21 13.17
CA SER A 203 3.38 -7.31 11.73
C SER A 203 2.05 -7.34 10.99
N ILE A 204 2.08 -7.46 9.67
CA ILE A 204 0.90 -7.64 8.82
C ILE A 204 0.07 -8.88 9.22
N ALA A 205 0.64 -9.89 9.87
CA ALA A 205 -0.10 -11.06 10.36
C ALA A 205 -1.28 -10.67 11.28
N ASP A 206 -1.16 -9.56 12.02
CA ASP A 206 -2.23 -9.06 12.88
C ASP A 206 -3.40 -8.45 12.08
N ALA A 207 -3.27 -8.25 10.75
CA ALA A 207 -4.36 -7.80 9.88
C ALA A 207 -5.54 -8.77 9.86
N MET A 208 -5.32 -10.06 10.11
CA MET A 208 -6.39 -11.07 10.20
C MET A 208 -7.41 -10.77 11.33
N THR A 209 -7.10 -9.89 12.25
CA THR A 209 -8.01 -9.44 13.32
C THR A 209 -8.82 -8.19 12.94
N LEU A 210 -8.60 -7.63 11.76
CA LEU A 210 -9.27 -6.40 11.32
C LEU A 210 -10.74 -6.66 10.97
N PRO A 211 -11.64 -5.71 11.26
CA PRO A 211 -13.07 -5.85 10.97
C PRO A 211 -13.38 -6.18 9.50
N VAL A 212 -12.55 -5.69 8.58
CA VAL A 212 -12.71 -5.92 7.13
C VAL A 212 -12.52 -7.38 6.74
N LEU A 213 -11.80 -8.16 7.54
CA LEU A 213 -11.52 -9.59 7.30
C LEU A 213 -12.36 -10.52 8.21
N LEU A 214 -13.13 -9.97 9.13
CA LEU A 214 -14.03 -10.77 9.96
C LEU A 214 -15.33 -11.09 9.20
N PRO A 215 -15.92 -12.26 9.45
CA PRO A 215 -17.22 -12.60 8.85
C PRO A 215 -18.23 -11.50 9.13
N GLN A 216 -18.80 -10.93 8.06
CA GLN A 216 -19.92 -9.99 8.21
C GLN A 216 -21.11 -10.85 8.65
N ASN A 217 -21.58 -10.65 9.89
CA ASN A 217 -22.85 -11.22 10.32
C ASN A 217 -23.92 -10.63 9.39
N VAL A 218 -24.38 -11.44 8.43
CA VAL A 218 -25.53 -11.11 7.57
C VAL A 218 -26.73 -11.10 8.51
N SER A 219 -27.17 -9.90 8.89
CA SER A 219 -28.41 -9.69 9.65
C SER A 219 -29.60 -9.69 8.71
#